data_7556e0c39689eb4caf0c0beb60cc5a07
#
_entry.id   7556e0c39689eb4caf0c0beb60cc5a07
#
_cell.length_a   1.000
_cell.length_b   1.000
_cell.length_c   1.000
_cell.angle_alpha   90.00
_cell.angle_beta   90.00
_cell.angle_gamma   90.00
#
_symmetry.space_group_name_H-M   'P 1'
#
loop_
_entity.id
_entity.type
_entity.pdbx_description
1 polymer ?
#
loop_
_entity_poly.entity_id
_entity_poly.type
_entity_poly.pdbx_seq_one_letter_code
_entity_poly.pdbx_strand_id
1 'polypeptide(L)'
;MGREILTVVETVSNEKGVSREAIFEALEQALVAATKKKFYEGTNSEEAQLRVEIDRRTGDYRTFRQWTVVADEDHEMPACQDAISDVDPAKWSIGDVRELEVESIEFGRIAAQIAKQVIVQKIREAERALVADAYESKVGELIYGEVKKQTKDGFIIDLGDNAEAYLAREEMIPKEILRPKQRVNAILYSVNREGRGAQLLLSRAKPEMLIALMKKEIPEISEEIIEIKAAARQPGVRAKIAVKTNDHRIDPVGACIGMRGTRIQAVQQELNGERIDVVVWSDDPAQYIASALEPADVSGIVLDEDAKSADIIFATNDQLARAIGSQGQNVRLASDLTGYKLD
;
A
#
# COMPACT_ATOMS: atom_id res chain seq x y z
N MET A 1 15.36 29.06 -30.96
CA MET A 1 14.32 28.45 -30.07
C MET A 1 14.30 26.93 -30.20
N GLY A 2 13.98 26.32 -31.35
CA GLY A 2 13.92 24.86 -31.46
C GLY A 2 15.18 24.09 -31.06
N ARG A 3 16.38 24.62 -31.38
CA ARG A 3 17.65 24.00 -30.97
C ARG A 3 17.85 23.90 -29.46
N GLU A 4 17.33 24.85 -28.69
CA GLU A 4 17.47 24.82 -27.22
C GLU A 4 16.64 23.68 -26.62
N ILE A 5 15.44 23.44 -27.15
CA ILE A 5 14.58 22.33 -26.76
C ILE A 5 15.26 20.99 -27.05
N LEU A 6 15.80 20.82 -28.28
CA LEU A 6 16.51 19.60 -28.66
C LEU A 6 17.74 19.33 -27.77
N THR A 7 18.49 20.39 -27.43
CA THR A 7 19.65 20.28 -26.53
C THR A 7 19.23 19.83 -25.13
N VAL A 8 18.14 20.38 -24.59
CA VAL A 8 17.60 19.97 -23.28
C VAL A 8 17.15 18.50 -23.32
N VAL A 9 16.44 18.08 -24.38
CA VAL A 9 15.98 16.70 -24.55
C VAL A 9 17.15 15.72 -24.59
N GLU A 10 18.20 16.03 -25.39
CA GLU A 10 19.39 15.18 -25.51
C GLU A 10 20.17 15.10 -24.19
N THR A 11 20.39 16.21 -23.53
CA THR A 11 21.13 16.27 -22.26
C THR A 11 20.42 15.44 -21.20
N VAL A 12 19.11 15.65 -21.03
CA VAL A 12 18.33 14.94 -20.00
C VAL A 12 18.18 13.44 -20.33
N SER A 13 17.98 13.09 -21.60
CA SER A 13 17.91 11.70 -22.03
C SER A 13 19.20 10.95 -21.71
N ASN A 14 20.36 11.55 -22.00
CA ASN A 14 21.66 10.94 -21.75
C ASN A 14 22.01 10.87 -20.25
N GLU A 15 21.70 11.91 -19.47
CA GLU A 15 22.03 11.96 -18.04
C GLU A 15 21.10 11.08 -17.17
N LYS A 16 19.85 10.92 -17.56
CA LYS A 16 18.81 10.28 -16.73
C LYS A 16 18.27 8.98 -17.30
N GLY A 17 18.67 8.60 -18.52
CA GLY A 17 18.20 7.36 -19.15
C GLY A 17 16.71 7.35 -19.51
N VAL A 18 16.07 8.53 -19.60
CA VAL A 18 14.64 8.67 -19.94
C VAL A 18 14.48 8.73 -21.45
N SER A 19 13.43 8.14 -21.99
CA SER A 19 13.14 8.18 -23.40
C SER A 19 12.94 9.63 -23.90
N ARG A 20 13.43 9.94 -25.09
CA ARG A 20 13.27 11.28 -25.69
C ARG A 20 11.79 11.67 -25.79
N GLU A 21 10.90 10.71 -26.08
CA GLU A 21 9.47 10.96 -26.21
C GLU A 21 8.85 11.42 -24.88
N ALA A 22 9.15 10.74 -23.77
CA ALA A 22 8.67 11.14 -22.46
C ALA A 22 9.15 12.54 -22.04
N ILE A 23 10.35 12.94 -22.50
CA ILE A 23 10.86 14.30 -22.25
C ILE A 23 10.13 15.34 -23.10
N PHE A 24 9.82 15.04 -24.36
CA PHE A 24 9.01 15.93 -25.20
C PHE A 24 7.61 16.12 -24.63
N GLU A 25 6.91 15.05 -24.21
CA GLU A 25 5.61 15.15 -23.55
C GLU A 25 5.67 16.01 -22.28
N ALA A 26 6.72 15.84 -21.48
CA ALA A 26 6.94 16.65 -20.29
C ALA A 26 7.14 18.14 -20.61
N LEU A 27 7.90 18.43 -21.69
CA LEU A 27 8.09 19.79 -22.18
C LEU A 27 6.81 20.42 -22.71
N GLU A 28 5.99 19.66 -23.44
CA GLU A 28 4.69 20.11 -23.93
C GLU A 28 3.78 20.49 -22.76
N GLN A 29 3.68 19.64 -21.71
CA GLN A 29 2.94 19.92 -20.49
C GLN A 29 3.48 21.16 -19.75
N ALA A 30 4.81 21.32 -19.69
CA ALA A 30 5.43 22.49 -19.10
C ALA A 30 5.09 23.78 -19.82
N LEU A 31 5.10 23.75 -21.15
CA LEU A 31 4.74 24.88 -21.98
C LEU A 31 3.24 25.23 -21.86
N VAL A 32 2.37 24.23 -21.77
CA VAL A 32 0.94 24.43 -21.46
C VAL A 32 0.77 25.15 -20.12
N ALA A 33 1.45 24.66 -19.06
CA ALA A 33 1.37 25.26 -17.73
C ALA A 33 1.90 26.71 -17.72
N ALA A 34 3.02 26.96 -18.41
CA ALA A 34 3.58 28.30 -18.52
C ALA A 34 2.70 29.24 -19.35
N THR A 35 2.06 28.75 -20.41
CA THR A 35 1.12 29.52 -21.22
C THR A 35 -0.12 29.89 -20.40
N LYS A 36 -0.69 28.94 -19.66
CA LYS A 36 -1.80 29.19 -18.74
C LYS A 36 -1.46 30.29 -17.75
N LYS A 37 -0.31 30.17 -17.10
CA LYS A 37 0.15 31.13 -16.10
C LYS A 37 0.34 32.54 -16.69
N LYS A 38 0.87 32.64 -17.90
CA LYS A 38 1.16 33.96 -18.52
C LYS A 38 -0.09 34.67 -19.08
N PHE A 39 -0.99 33.92 -19.70
CA PHE A 39 -2.07 34.52 -20.48
C PHE A 39 -3.46 34.32 -19.89
N TYR A 40 -3.65 33.35 -18.99
CA TYR A 40 -4.98 32.94 -18.50
C TYR A 40 -5.14 33.02 -17.00
N GLU A 41 -4.07 33.07 -16.19
CA GLU A 41 -4.14 33.21 -14.73
C GLU A 41 -4.83 34.51 -14.34
N GLY A 42 -5.87 34.44 -13.50
CA GLY A 42 -6.67 35.59 -13.07
C GLY A 42 -7.64 36.13 -14.09
N THR A 43 -7.89 35.41 -15.17
CA THR A 43 -8.86 35.79 -16.21
C THR A 43 -10.10 34.89 -16.17
N ASN A 44 -11.20 35.31 -16.83
CA ASN A 44 -12.39 34.47 -16.99
C ASN A 44 -12.15 33.20 -17.82
N SER A 45 -10.95 33.04 -18.35
CA SER A 45 -10.52 31.88 -19.16
C SER A 45 -9.48 31.03 -18.44
N GLU A 46 -9.38 31.10 -17.11
CA GLU A 46 -8.41 30.31 -16.32
C GLU A 46 -8.56 28.78 -16.52
N GLU A 47 -9.77 28.33 -16.81
CA GLU A 47 -10.10 26.92 -17.12
C GLU A 47 -9.85 26.53 -18.57
N ALA A 48 -9.29 27.42 -19.41
CA ALA A 48 -9.02 27.14 -20.82
C ALA A 48 -8.16 25.88 -20.97
N GLN A 49 -8.57 25.00 -21.88
CA GLN A 49 -7.78 23.84 -22.28
C GLN A 49 -6.78 24.24 -23.36
N LEU A 50 -5.53 23.86 -23.17
CA LEU A 50 -4.42 24.15 -24.07
C LEU A 50 -3.69 22.88 -24.44
N ARG A 51 -3.24 22.79 -25.68
CA ARG A 51 -2.31 21.76 -26.17
C ARG A 51 -1.10 22.43 -26.80
N VAL A 52 0.07 21.94 -26.49
CA VAL A 52 1.32 22.33 -27.17
C VAL A 52 1.85 21.12 -27.91
N GLU A 53 2.30 21.33 -29.12
CA GLU A 53 2.89 20.32 -29.98
C GLU A 53 4.30 20.77 -30.38
N ILE A 54 5.29 19.95 -30.02
CA ILE A 54 6.71 20.19 -30.37
C ILE A 54 7.10 19.27 -31.53
N ASP A 55 7.64 19.82 -32.60
CA ASP A 55 8.23 19.05 -33.66
C ASP A 55 9.50 18.34 -33.17
N ARG A 56 9.47 16.99 -33.16
CA ARG A 56 10.55 16.15 -32.61
C ARG A 56 11.87 16.29 -33.36
N ARG A 57 11.85 16.82 -34.60
CA ARG A 57 13.03 16.96 -35.44
C ARG A 57 13.60 18.36 -35.40
N THR A 58 12.78 19.41 -35.40
CA THR A 58 13.22 20.80 -35.43
C THR A 58 13.25 21.45 -34.05
N GLY A 59 12.45 20.91 -33.10
CA GLY A 59 12.25 21.48 -31.78
C GLY A 59 11.31 22.70 -31.77
N ASP A 60 10.77 23.09 -32.93
CA ASP A 60 9.80 24.18 -33.01
C ASP A 60 8.45 23.70 -32.42
N TYR A 61 7.70 24.62 -31.87
CA TYR A 61 6.44 24.26 -31.20
C TYR A 61 5.32 25.25 -31.52
N ARG A 62 4.08 24.76 -31.46
CA ARG A 62 2.85 25.50 -31.65
C ARG A 62 1.92 25.27 -30.47
N THR A 63 1.15 26.28 -30.12
CA THR A 63 0.19 26.23 -29.02
C THR A 63 -1.22 26.34 -29.57
N PHE A 64 -2.10 25.44 -29.12
CA PHE A 64 -3.49 25.38 -29.52
C PHE A 64 -4.37 25.55 -28.29
N ARG A 65 -5.40 26.39 -28.42
CA ARG A 65 -6.51 26.44 -27.47
C ARG A 65 -7.57 25.47 -27.93
N GLN A 66 -8.12 24.71 -27.01
CA GLN A 66 -9.09 23.65 -27.28
C GLN A 66 -10.44 23.96 -26.64
N TRP A 67 -11.51 23.63 -27.35
CA TRP A 67 -12.89 23.60 -26.86
C TRP A 67 -13.52 22.27 -27.24
N THR A 68 -14.16 21.63 -26.27
CA THR A 68 -14.96 20.42 -26.51
C THR A 68 -16.37 20.84 -26.87
N VAL A 69 -16.90 20.34 -27.98
CA VAL A 69 -18.29 20.59 -28.40
C VAL A 69 -19.23 19.78 -27.53
N VAL A 70 -20.13 20.44 -26.83
CA VAL A 70 -21.10 19.84 -25.91
C VAL A 70 -22.54 20.18 -26.33
N ALA A 71 -23.52 19.46 -25.78
CA ALA A 71 -24.93 19.83 -25.95
C ALA A 71 -25.20 21.20 -25.29
N ASP A 72 -26.19 21.95 -25.79
CA ASP A 72 -26.48 23.28 -25.27
C ASP A 72 -26.83 23.28 -23.78
N GLU A 73 -27.43 22.19 -23.28
CA GLU A 73 -27.78 21.97 -21.88
C GLU A 73 -26.57 21.63 -20.97
N ASP A 74 -25.47 21.16 -21.58
CA ASP A 74 -24.22 20.77 -20.87
C ASP A 74 -23.14 21.86 -20.97
N HIS A 75 -23.44 23.03 -21.59
CA HIS A 75 -22.50 24.11 -21.77
C HIS A 75 -22.34 24.94 -20.47
N GLU A 76 -21.52 24.41 -19.54
CA GLU A 76 -21.28 25.06 -18.24
C GLU A 76 -19.99 25.90 -18.21
N MET A 77 -18.99 25.53 -19.04
CA MET A 77 -17.65 26.12 -19.01
C MET A 77 -17.24 26.73 -20.37
N PRO A 78 -17.63 27.96 -20.68
CA PRO A 78 -17.32 28.62 -21.98
C PRO A 78 -15.81 28.76 -22.25
N ALA A 79 -14.98 28.66 -21.23
CA ALA A 79 -13.51 28.70 -21.39
C ALA A 79 -12.93 27.51 -22.15
N CYS A 80 -13.58 26.33 -22.09
CA CYS A 80 -13.10 25.07 -22.66
C CYS A 80 -14.23 24.26 -23.36
N GLN A 81 -15.44 24.77 -23.42
CA GLN A 81 -16.57 24.14 -24.09
C GLN A 81 -17.17 25.10 -25.13
N ASP A 82 -17.66 24.53 -26.24
CA ASP A 82 -18.50 25.23 -27.23
C ASP A 82 -19.87 24.54 -27.27
N ALA A 83 -20.94 25.31 -27.25
CA ALA A 83 -22.27 24.76 -27.46
C ALA A 83 -22.46 24.32 -28.93
N ILE A 84 -23.16 23.22 -29.15
CA ILE A 84 -23.37 22.69 -30.49
C ILE A 84 -24.13 23.69 -31.39
N SER A 85 -24.96 24.55 -30.81
CA SER A 85 -25.64 25.63 -31.50
C SER A 85 -24.72 26.74 -31.98
N ASP A 86 -23.55 26.93 -31.35
CA ASP A 86 -22.59 27.99 -31.65
C ASP A 86 -21.56 27.58 -32.72
N VAL A 87 -21.55 26.31 -33.12
CA VAL A 87 -20.64 25.75 -34.13
C VAL A 87 -21.41 25.26 -35.36
N ASP A 88 -20.71 25.11 -36.51
CA ASP A 88 -21.31 24.62 -37.74
C ASP A 88 -21.62 23.10 -37.60
N PRO A 89 -22.90 22.68 -37.55
CA PRO A 89 -23.28 21.28 -37.34
C PRO A 89 -22.89 20.36 -38.51
N ALA A 90 -22.52 20.92 -39.65
CA ALA A 90 -22.00 20.15 -40.79
C ALA A 90 -20.54 19.74 -40.61
N LYS A 91 -19.82 20.38 -39.69
CA LYS A 91 -18.40 20.19 -39.46
C LYS A 91 -18.07 19.56 -38.08
N TRP A 92 -18.95 19.80 -37.09
CA TRP A 92 -18.68 19.44 -35.70
C TRP A 92 -19.83 18.63 -35.10
N SER A 93 -19.49 17.65 -34.31
CA SER A 93 -20.41 16.80 -33.55
C SER A 93 -20.11 16.92 -32.05
N ILE A 94 -21.10 16.60 -31.21
CA ILE A 94 -20.90 16.55 -29.75
C ILE A 94 -19.78 15.57 -29.44
N GLY A 95 -18.81 16.03 -28.65
CA GLY A 95 -17.60 15.28 -28.28
C GLY A 95 -16.36 15.61 -29.13
N ASP A 96 -16.53 16.33 -30.27
CA ASP A 96 -15.39 16.80 -31.05
C ASP A 96 -14.63 17.90 -30.32
N VAL A 97 -13.30 17.95 -30.56
CA VAL A 97 -12.44 19.01 -30.00
C VAL A 97 -12.06 19.99 -31.11
N ARG A 98 -12.52 21.22 -30.96
CA ARG A 98 -12.15 22.33 -31.82
C ARG A 98 -10.88 22.98 -31.33
N GLU A 99 -9.88 23.17 -32.22
CA GLU A 99 -8.60 23.77 -31.90
C GLU A 99 -8.41 25.10 -32.66
N LEU A 100 -7.83 26.06 -31.98
CA LEU A 100 -7.38 27.31 -32.58
C LEU A 100 -5.92 27.55 -32.18
N GLU A 101 -5.05 27.75 -33.18
CA GLU A 101 -3.66 28.12 -32.92
C GLU A 101 -3.59 29.51 -32.28
N VAL A 102 -2.90 29.61 -31.16
CA VAL A 102 -2.72 30.83 -30.37
C VAL A 102 -1.25 31.17 -30.26
N GLU A 103 -0.96 32.41 -29.83
CA GLU A 103 0.43 32.84 -29.63
C GLU A 103 1.14 31.94 -28.62
N SER A 104 2.29 31.40 -29.04
CA SER A 104 3.14 30.59 -28.17
C SER A 104 4.03 31.48 -27.30
N ILE A 105 4.24 31.06 -26.07
CA ILE A 105 5.23 31.74 -25.21
C ILE A 105 6.64 31.47 -25.71
N GLU A 106 7.55 32.41 -25.53
CA GLU A 106 8.97 32.15 -25.79
C GLU A 106 9.54 31.12 -24.78
N PHE A 107 10.29 30.15 -25.26
CA PHE A 107 11.03 29.19 -24.44
C PHE A 107 12.18 29.90 -23.73
N GLY A 108 11.84 30.68 -22.70
CA GLY A 108 12.77 31.45 -21.90
C GLY A 108 13.15 30.73 -20.60
N ARG A 109 13.87 31.41 -19.70
CA ARG A 109 14.31 30.85 -18.41
C ARG A 109 13.17 30.26 -17.56
N ILE A 110 11.98 30.84 -17.61
CA ILE A 110 10.81 30.37 -16.84
C ILE A 110 10.31 29.03 -17.39
N ALA A 111 10.17 28.91 -18.72
CA ALA A 111 9.76 27.67 -19.36
C ALA A 111 10.81 26.55 -19.14
N ALA A 112 12.10 26.88 -19.20
CA ALA A 112 13.17 25.93 -18.91
C ALA A 112 13.14 25.44 -17.43
N GLN A 113 12.83 26.29 -16.47
CA GLN A 113 12.68 25.90 -15.08
C GLN A 113 11.46 24.98 -14.84
N ILE A 114 10.32 25.35 -15.44
CA ILE A 114 9.10 24.55 -15.38
C ILE A 114 9.34 23.18 -16.05
N ALA A 115 9.97 23.19 -17.24
CA ALA A 115 10.33 21.96 -17.93
C ALA A 115 11.20 21.05 -17.06
N LYS A 116 12.26 21.58 -16.44
CA LYS A 116 13.10 20.82 -15.51
C LYS A 116 12.28 20.22 -14.36
N GLN A 117 11.35 20.98 -13.81
CA GLN A 117 10.51 20.55 -12.71
C GLN A 117 9.54 19.41 -13.14
N VAL A 118 8.93 19.55 -14.32
CA VAL A 118 8.02 18.52 -14.88
C VAL A 118 8.80 17.26 -15.25
N ILE A 119 10.00 17.39 -15.84
CA ILE A 119 10.85 16.24 -16.15
C ILE A 119 11.24 15.48 -14.87
N VAL A 120 11.68 16.18 -13.83
CA VAL A 120 12.02 15.57 -12.54
C VAL A 120 10.80 14.86 -11.95
N GLN A 121 9.63 15.45 -12.08
CA GLN A 121 8.38 14.83 -11.63
C GLN A 121 8.07 13.55 -12.42
N LYS A 122 8.16 13.57 -13.74
CA LYS A 122 7.94 12.39 -14.60
C LYS A 122 8.93 11.26 -14.34
N ILE A 123 10.19 11.60 -14.10
CA ILE A 123 11.21 10.61 -13.70
C ILE A 123 10.80 9.95 -12.39
N ARG A 124 10.43 10.74 -11.39
CA ARG A 124 9.97 10.20 -10.09
C ARG A 124 8.73 9.31 -10.22
N GLU A 125 7.78 9.70 -11.08
CA GLU A 125 6.58 8.88 -11.36
C GLU A 125 6.97 7.54 -12.01
N ALA A 126 7.88 7.55 -12.98
CA ALA A 126 8.38 6.33 -13.62
C ALA A 126 9.15 5.44 -12.63
N GLU A 127 10.06 6.00 -11.82
CA GLU A 127 10.77 5.28 -10.76
C GLU A 127 9.78 4.66 -9.76
N ARG A 128 8.76 5.41 -9.36
CA ARG A 128 7.69 4.91 -8.48
C ARG A 128 6.90 3.76 -9.09
N ALA A 129 6.57 3.85 -10.38
CA ALA A 129 5.87 2.77 -11.08
C ALA A 129 6.70 1.48 -11.09
N LEU A 130 8.00 1.58 -11.37
CA LEU A 130 8.92 0.43 -11.34
C LEU A 130 9.01 -0.20 -9.95
N VAL A 131 9.10 0.60 -8.90
CA VAL A 131 9.11 0.10 -7.52
C VAL A 131 7.77 -0.57 -7.19
N ALA A 132 6.63 0.01 -7.57
CA ALA A 132 5.33 -0.62 -7.36
C ALA A 132 5.25 -1.99 -8.04
N ASP A 133 5.62 -2.08 -9.31
CA ASP A 133 5.60 -3.33 -10.07
C ASP A 133 6.50 -4.41 -9.44
N ALA A 134 7.68 -4.02 -8.94
CA ALA A 134 8.61 -4.94 -8.30
C ALA A 134 8.13 -5.48 -6.94
N TYR A 135 7.27 -4.73 -6.24
CA TYR A 135 6.83 -5.10 -4.89
C TYR A 135 5.36 -5.54 -4.80
N GLU A 136 4.55 -5.34 -5.84
CA GLU A 136 3.12 -5.70 -5.81
C GLU A 136 2.89 -7.21 -5.59
N SER A 137 3.71 -8.05 -6.21
CA SER A 137 3.67 -9.51 -6.01
C SER A 137 4.15 -9.95 -4.62
N LYS A 138 4.83 -9.07 -3.89
CA LYS A 138 5.36 -9.32 -2.54
C LYS A 138 4.45 -8.84 -1.41
N VAL A 139 3.25 -8.37 -1.74
CA VAL A 139 2.25 -8.04 -0.71
C VAL A 139 1.88 -9.30 0.05
N GLY A 140 1.94 -9.24 1.38
CA GLY A 140 1.79 -10.38 2.27
C GLY A 140 3.10 -11.11 2.60
N GLU A 141 4.23 -10.69 2.04
CA GLU A 141 5.54 -11.27 2.33
C GLU A 141 6.32 -10.48 3.40
N LEU A 142 7.23 -11.19 4.05
CA LEU A 142 8.16 -10.60 5.02
C LEU A 142 9.28 -9.88 4.27
N ILE A 143 9.37 -8.56 4.47
CA ILE A 143 10.38 -7.71 3.86
C ILE A 143 11.44 -7.33 4.91
N TYR A 144 12.68 -7.30 4.46
CA TYR A 144 13.85 -6.93 5.24
C TYR A 144 14.36 -5.56 4.80
N GLY A 145 14.62 -4.67 5.74
CA GLY A 145 15.18 -3.36 5.44
C GLY A 145 15.99 -2.79 6.58
N GLU A 146 16.57 -1.62 6.35
CA GLU A 146 17.33 -0.88 7.33
C GLU A 146 16.61 0.44 7.66
N VAL A 147 16.54 0.80 8.94
CA VAL A 147 15.94 2.05 9.37
C VAL A 147 16.78 3.23 8.86
N LYS A 148 16.28 3.96 7.88
CA LYS A 148 16.93 5.12 7.28
C LYS A 148 16.81 6.35 8.16
N LYS A 149 15.58 6.68 8.56
CA LYS A 149 15.30 7.83 9.45
C LYS A 149 13.96 7.66 10.16
N GLN A 150 13.88 8.32 11.30
CA GLN A 150 12.62 8.51 12.04
C GLN A 150 11.91 9.76 11.53
N THR A 151 10.59 9.68 11.38
CA THR A 151 9.68 10.80 11.13
C THR A 151 8.81 11.05 12.37
N LYS A 152 7.95 12.07 12.33
CA LYS A 152 7.01 12.35 13.42
C LYS A 152 6.06 11.17 13.67
N ASP A 153 5.57 10.56 12.60
CA ASP A 153 4.48 9.59 12.62
C ASP A 153 4.94 8.15 12.29
N GLY A 154 6.26 7.90 12.17
CA GLY A 154 6.79 6.57 11.86
C GLY A 154 8.25 6.55 11.47
N PHE A 155 8.62 5.57 10.64
CA PHE A 155 9.99 5.34 10.18
C PHE A 155 10.02 5.13 8.67
N ILE A 156 11.06 5.64 8.03
CA ILE A 156 11.41 5.29 6.66
C ILE A 156 12.42 4.14 6.72
N ILE A 157 12.09 3.07 6.04
CA ILE A 157 12.89 1.85 5.92
C ILE A 157 13.47 1.78 4.52
N ASP A 158 14.77 1.66 4.42
CA ASP A 158 15.49 1.45 3.17
C ASP A 158 15.49 -0.05 2.84
N LEU A 159 14.96 -0.39 1.68
CA LEU A 159 14.87 -1.77 1.20
C LEU A 159 15.99 -2.11 0.19
N GLY A 160 16.86 -1.14 -0.13
CA GLY A 160 17.83 -1.23 -1.22
C GLY A 160 17.23 -0.83 -2.57
N ASP A 161 18.08 -0.76 -3.61
CA ASP A 161 17.69 -0.45 -5.00
C ASP A 161 16.79 0.80 -5.16
N ASN A 162 17.06 1.83 -4.35
CA ASN A 162 16.27 3.07 -4.26
C ASN A 162 14.81 2.88 -3.82
N ALA A 163 14.44 1.71 -3.29
CA ALA A 163 13.13 1.45 -2.75
C ALA A 163 13.06 1.84 -1.25
N GLU A 164 12.12 2.68 -0.91
CA GLU A 164 11.84 3.08 0.47
C GLU A 164 10.43 2.65 0.87
N ALA A 165 10.32 2.13 2.09
CA ALA A 165 9.05 1.76 2.68
C ALA A 165 8.77 2.58 3.94
N TYR A 166 7.51 2.69 4.30
CA TYR A 166 7.05 3.40 5.47
C TYR A 166 6.47 2.44 6.50
N LEU A 167 6.98 2.52 7.73
CA LEU A 167 6.45 1.84 8.89
C LEU A 167 5.82 2.89 9.81
N ALA A 168 4.49 2.98 9.78
CA ALA A 168 3.73 3.90 10.63
C ALA A 168 3.90 3.51 12.10
N ARG A 169 3.81 4.49 13.00
CA ARG A 169 3.96 4.25 14.44
C ARG A 169 2.86 3.33 15.01
N GLU A 170 1.66 3.41 14.46
CA GLU A 170 0.52 2.53 14.79
C GLU A 170 0.68 1.10 14.28
N GLU A 171 1.53 0.91 13.26
CA GLU A 171 1.87 -0.40 12.68
C GLU A 171 3.13 -1.02 13.30
N MET A 172 3.70 -0.38 14.31
CA MET A 172 4.82 -0.91 15.10
C MET A 172 4.31 -1.78 16.25
N ILE A 173 5.21 -2.62 16.77
CA ILE A 173 4.96 -3.28 18.06
C ILE A 173 4.99 -2.22 19.17
N PRO A 174 3.99 -2.15 20.04
CA PRO A 174 3.96 -1.18 21.13
C PRO A 174 5.22 -1.23 22.00
N LYS A 175 5.77 -0.07 22.31
CA LYS A 175 7.02 0.12 23.08
C LYS A 175 8.30 -0.36 22.39
N GLU A 176 8.23 -0.79 21.13
CA GLU A 176 9.41 -1.11 20.35
C GLU A 176 10.19 0.17 20.01
N ILE A 177 11.51 0.11 20.19
CA ILE A 177 12.41 1.22 19.89
C ILE A 177 13.29 0.83 18.71
N LEU A 178 13.06 1.46 17.58
CA LEU A 178 13.89 1.29 16.39
C LEU A 178 14.94 2.41 16.32
N ARG A 179 16.16 2.04 15.98
CA ARG A 179 17.29 2.99 15.84
C ARG A 179 17.70 3.13 14.38
N PRO A 180 18.20 4.29 13.96
CA PRO A 180 18.80 4.43 12.62
C PRO A 180 19.87 3.38 12.38
N LYS A 181 19.90 2.84 11.16
CA LYS A 181 20.77 1.74 10.71
C LYS A 181 20.46 0.37 11.34
N GLN A 182 19.41 0.25 12.12
CA GLN A 182 18.96 -1.05 12.63
C GLN A 182 18.24 -1.79 11.50
N ARG A 183 18.56 -3.09 11.37
CA ARG A 183 17.78 -3.98 10.48
C ARG A 183 16.45 -4.31 11.11
N VAL A 184 15.41 -4.31 10.30
CA VAL A 184 14.03 -4.58 10.72
C VAL A 184 13.35 -5.47 9.70
N ASN A 185 12.55 -6.40 10.21
CA ASN A 185 11.66 -7.23 9.41
C ASN A 185 10.24 -6.72 9.58
N ALA A 186 9.49 -6.65 8.51
CA ALA A 186 8.09 -6.24 8.56
C ALA A 186 7.32 -6.87 7.40
N ILE A 187 6.01 -7.00 7.55
CA ILE A 187 5.14 -7.46 6.47
C ILE A 187 4.84 -6.28 5.54
N LEU A 188 4.97 -6.49 4.24
CA LEU A 188 4.46 -5.55 3.25
C LEU A 188 2.96 -5.77 3.11
N TYR A 189 2.15 -4.86 3.63
CA TYR A 189 0.70 -5.06 3.61
C TYR A 189 0.00 -4.28 2.50
N SER A 190 0.65 -3.26 1.92
CA SER A 190 0.06 -2.47 0.84
C SER A 190 1.13 -1.81 -0.02
N VAL A 191 0.86 -1.73 -1.32
CA VAL A 191 1.61 -0.95 -2.30
C VAL A 191 0.67 0.12 -2.87
N ASN A 192 1.04 1.39 -2.68
CA ASN A 192 0.27 2.53 -3.17
C ASN A 192 0.86 3.03 -4.49
N ARG A 193 0.19 2.80 -5.60
CA ARG A 193 0.61 3.26 -6.93
C ARG A 193 0.36 4.74 -7.13
N GLU A 194 -0.74 5.22 -6.56
CA GLU A 194 -1.21 6.58 -6.76
C GLU A 194 -1.00 7.42 -5.50
N GLY A 195 -0.59 8.66 -5.67
CA GLY A 195 -0.60 9.64 -4.60
C GLY A 195 0.77 10.16 -4.16
N ARG A 196 0.68 11.22 -3.35
CA ARG A 196 1.82 11.86 -2.69
C ARG A 196 2.03 11.17 -1.35
N GLY A 197 3.13 10.45 -1.17
CA GLY A 197 3.44 9.81 0.10
C GLY A 197 4.25 8.53 -0.04
N ALA A 198 4.30 7.77 1.03
CA ALA A 198 4.97 6.49 1.05
C ALA A 198 4.26 5.48 0.13
N GLN A 199 5.04 4.79 -0.67
CA GLN A 199 4.54 3.85 -1.67
C GLN A 199 4.39 2.44 -1.12
N LEU A 200 5.36 1.99 -0.36
CA LEU A 200 5.39 0.68 0.27
C LEU A 200 5.04 0.83 1.74
N LEU A 201 4.00 0.16 2.19
CA LEU A 201 3.52 0.26 3.57
C LEU A 201 3.82 -1.03 4.31
N LEU A 202 4.54 -0.91 5.42
CA LEU A 202 4.98 -2.02 6.26
C LEU A 202 4.20 -2.06 7.58
N SER A 203 4.04 -3.27 8.10
CA SER A 203 3.47 -3.49 9.43
C SER A 203 4.28 -4.55 10.20
N ARG A 204 4.42 -4.31 11.51
CA ARG A 204 4.90 -5.27 12.50
C ARG A 204 3.80 -5.67 13.49
N ALA A 205 2.65 -4.98 13.40
CA ALA A 205 1.52 -5.18 14.30
C ALA A 205 0.48 -6.17 13.78
N LYS A 206 0.34 -6.31 12.46
CA LYS A 206 -0.68 -7.17 11.83
C LYS A 206 -0.47 -8.67 12.11
N PRO A 207 -1.55 -9.48 12.17
CA PRO A 207 -1.45 -10.94 12.34
C PRO A 207 -0.63 -11.63 11.25
N GLU A 208 -0.61 -11.10 10.03
CA GLU A 208 0.16 -11.60 8.89
C GLU A 208 1.66 -11.62 9.18
N MET A 209 2.14 -10.69 10.02
CA MET A 209 3.54 -10.69 10.48
C MET A 209 3.88 -11.97 11.27
N LEU A 210 3.00 -12.40 12.17
CA LEU A 210 3.15 -13.63 12.91
C LEU A 210 3.12 -14.84 11.97
N ILE A 211 2.16 -14.89 11.04
CA ILE A 211 2.03 -15.97 10.05
C ILE A 211 3.31 -16.10 9.21
N ALA A 212 3.82 -14.99 8.71
CA ALA A 212 5.03 -14.97 7.89
C ALA A 212 6.29 -15.43 8.68
N LEU A 213 6.40 -15.03 9.94
CA LEU A 213 7.48 -15.49 10.81
C LEU A 213 7.38 -16.99 11.13
N MET A 214 6.18 -17.49 11.43
CA MET A 214 5.95 -18.93 11.65
C MET A 214 6.29 -19.73 10.40
N LYS A 215 5.89 -19.27 9.22
CA LYS A 215 6.24 -19.91 7.95
C LYS A 215 7.76 -19.94 7.71
N LYS A 216 8.47 -18.91 8.11
CA LYS A 216 9.94 -18.84 7.99
C LYS A 216 10.66 -19.78 8.94
N GLU A 217 10.23 -19.86 10.20
CA GLU A 217 10.93 -20.60 11.25
C GLU A 217 10.54 -22.09 11.32
N ILE A 218 9.40 -22.48 10.75
CA ILE A 218 8.84 -23.81 10.85
C ILE A 218 8.78 -24.44 9.46
N PRO A 219 9.69 -25.38 9.14
CA PRO A 219 9.73 -26.04 7.83
C PRO A 219 8.41 -26.72 7.45
N GLU A 220 7.75 -27.38 8.40
CA GLU A 220 6.49 -28.11 8.19
C GLU A 220 5.36 -27.16 7.74
N ILE A 221 5.39 -25.87 8.12
CA ILE A 221 4.47 -24.85 7.61
C ILE A 221 4.89 -24.39 6.21
N SER A 222 6.19 -24.20 6.00
CA SER A 222 6.75 -23.82 4.70
C SER A 222 6.49 -24.86 3.61
N GLU A 223 6.51 -26.14 3.98
CA GLU A 223 6.26 -27.31 3.12
C GLU A 223 4.77 -27.67 3.02
N GLU A 224 3.87 -26.84 3.59
CA GLU A 224 2.41 -27.04 3.58
C GLU A 224 1.93 -28.35 4.23
N ILE A 225 2.76 -28.98 5.08
CA ILE A 225 2.39 -30.13 5.89
C ILE A 225 1.50 -29.70 7.06
N ILE A 226 1.81 -28.54 7.63
CA ILE A 226 0.99 -27.85 8.64
C ILE A 226 0.41 -26.59 8.02
N GLU A 227 -0.89 -26.45 8.07
CA GLU A 227 -1.63 -25.29 7.58
C GLU A 227 -1.95 -24.34 8.74
N ILE A 228 -1.70 -23.05 8.56
CA ILE A 228 -2.20 -22.01 9.46
C ILE A 228 -3.61 -21.63 9.02
N LYS A 229 -4.58 -21.81 9.90
CA LYS A 229 -5.99 -21.52 9.65
C LYS A 229 -6.40 -20.10 10.06
N ALA A 230 -5.87 -19.61 11.17
CA ALA A 230 -6.18 -18.30 11.71
C ALA A 230 -5.06 -17.81 12.62
N ALA A 231 -4.97 -16.50 12.79
CA ALA A 231 -4.11 -15.88 13.78
C ALA A 231 -4.82 -14.65 14.37
N ALA A 232 -4.76 -14.52 15.69
CA ALA A 232 -5.24 -13.38 16.45
C ALA A 232 -4.09 -12.83 17.29
N ARG A 233 -3.95 -11.50 17.34
CA ARG A 233 -2.76 -10.91 17.92
C ARG A 233 -3.05 -9.61 18.67
N GLN A 234 -2.50 -9.49 19.85
CA GLN A 234 -2.30 -8.24 20.55
C GLN A 234 -0.80 -7.92 20.52
N PRO A 235 -0.34 -7.06 19.60
CA PRO A 235 1.09 -6.87 19.34
C PRO A 235 1.90 -6.55 20.58
N GLY A 236 3.03 -7.24 20.74
CA GLY A 236 3.96 -7.06 21.86
C GLY A 236 3.47 -7.64 23.20
N VAL A 237 2.33 -8.31 23.22
CA VAL A 237 1.76 -8.88 24.45
C VAL A 237 1.53 -10.37 24.28
N ARG A 238 0.54 -10.75 23.46
CA ARG A 238 0.14 -12.15 23.27
C ARG A 238 -0.50 -12.35 21.91
N ALA A 239 -0.33 -13.53 21.35
CA ALA A 239 -0.99 -13.98 20.13
C ALA A 239 -1.49 -15.40 20.27
N LYS A 240 -2.48 -15.76 19.47
CA LYS A 240 -2.92 -17.14 19.24
C LYS A 240 -2.85 -17.45 17.75
N ILE A 241 -2.37 -18.66 17.43
CA ILE A 241 -2.30 -19.12 16.05
C ILE A 241 -2.90 -20.52 15.95
N ALA A 242 -3.87 -20.68 15.06
CA ALA A 242 -4.55 -21.94 14.83
C ALA A 242 -3.90 -22.72 13.71
N VAL A 243 -3.52 -23.95 13.96
CA VAL A 243 -2.82 -24.83 13.04
C VAL A 243 -3.56 -26.15 12.84
N LYS A 244 -3.49 -26.68 11.62
CA LYS A 244 -4.07 -27.98 11.24
C LYS A 244 -3.06 -28.77 10.44
N THR A 245 -3.03 -30.08 10.63
CA THR A 245 -2.36 -31.01 9.73
C THR A 245 -3.32 -32.14 9.33
N ASN A 246 -3.15 -32.65 8.12
CA ASN A 246 -3.86 -33.83 7.64
C ASN A 246 -3.03 -35.12 7.82
N ASP A 247 -1.77 -35.00 8.26
CA ASP A 247 -0.92 -36.17 8.58
C ASP A 247 -1.02 -36.51 10.08
N HIS A 248 -1.76 -37.55 10.39
CA HIS A 248 -1.97 -38.04 11.77
C HIS A 248 -0.70 -38.46 12.52
N ARG A 249 0.42 -38.54 11.82
CA ARG A 249 1.73 -38.88 12.43
C ARG A 249 2.45 -37.65 12.99
N ILE A 250 1.97 -36.46 12.66
CA ILE A 250 2.59 -35.19 13.02
C ILE A 250 1.74 -34.51 14.09
N ASP A 251 2.38 -34.17 15.21
CA ASP A 251 1.81 -33.27 16.19
C ASP A 251 2.04 -31.81 15.71
N PRO A 252 1.01 -31.07 15.25
CA PRO A 252 1.19 -29.75 14.70
C PRO A 252 1.63 -28.74 15.76
N VAL A 253 1.21 -28.91 17.02
CA VAL A 253 1.61 -28.02 18.12
C VAL A 253 3.07 -28.25 18.49
N GLY A 254 3.46 -29.51 18.69
CA GLY A 254 4.83 -29.87 18.99
C GLY A 254 5.82 -29.45 17.91
N ALA A 255 5.46 -29.60 16.63
CA ALA A 255 6.27 -29.15 15.50
C ALA A 255 6.48 -27.63 15.48
N CYS A 256 5.43 -26.87 15.78
CA CYS A 256 5.49 -25.39 15.87
C CYS A 256 6.34 -24.93 17.07
N ILE A 257 6.23 -25.58 18.21
CA ILE A 257 7.01 -25.26 19.41
C ILE A 257 8.49 -25.60 19.19
N GLY A 258 8.75 -26.76 18.60
CA GLY A 258 10.09 -27.28 18.38
C GLY A 258 10.75 -27.80 19.65
N MET A 259 11.93 -28.43 19.52
CA MET A 259 12.66 -29.00 20.67
C MET A 259 12.94 -27.89 21.69
N ARG A 260 12.50 -28.11 22.94
CA ARG A 260 12.65 -27.16 24.07
C ARG A 260 12.12 -25.76 23.76
N GLY A 261 11.20 -25.64 22.82
CA GLY A 261 10.59 -24.35 22.44
C GLY A 261 11.45 -23.44 21.55
N THR A 262 12.53 -23.97 20.94
CA THR A 262 13.47 -23.13 20.19
C THR A 262 12.86 -22.39 19.01
N ARG A 263 11.94 -23.03 18.27
CA ARG A 263 11.31 -22.42 17.09
C ARG A 263 10.37 -21.29 17.50
N ILE A 264 9.47 -21.56 18.45
CA ILE A 264 8.52 -20.55 18.90
C ILE A 264 9.22 -19.38 19.60
N GLN A 265 10.32 -19.64 20.34
CA GLN A 265 11.13 -18.59 20.97
C GLN A 265 11.79 -17.68 19.96
N ALA A 266 12.25 -18.19 18.81
CA ALA A 266 12.81 -17.37 17.74
C ALA A 266 11.76 -16.37 17.19
N VAL A 267 10.52 -16.82 16.98
CA VAL A 267 9.41 -15.97 16.57
C VAL A 267 9.06 -14.94 17.66
N GLN A 268 8.99 -15.38 18.92
CA GLN A 268 8.71 -14.50 20.06
C GLN A 268 9.76 -13.39 20.21
N GLN A 269 11.04 -13.70 20.02
CA GLN A 269 12.14 -12.72 20.09
C GLN A 269 11.99 -11.65 18.99
N GLU A 270 11.67 -12.06 17.76
CA GLU A 270 11.44 -11.11 16.67
C GLU A 270 10.22 -10.20 16.94
N LEU A 271 9.23 -10.71 17.67
CA LEU A 271 8.03 -9.98 18.08
C LEU A 271 8.16 -9.28 19.45
N ASN A 272 9.37 -8.93 19.85
CA ASN A 272 9.67 -8.21 21.09
C ASN A 272 9.17 -8.92 22.37
N GLY A 273 9.25 -10.26 22.39
CA GLY A 273 8.87 -11.08 23.55
C GLY A 273 7.37 -11.39 23.64
N GLU A 274 6.61 -11.19 22.57
CA GLU A 274 5.19 -11.53 22.48
C GLU A 274 4.96 -13.03 22.74
N ARG A 275 4.04 -13.36 23.65
CA ARG A 275 3.70 -14.75 23.95
C ARG A 275 2.82 -15.33 22.85
N ILE A 276 3.18 -16.50 22.35
CA ILE A 276 2.43 -17.14 21.26
C ILE A 276 1.87 -18.47 21.76
N ASP A 277 0.55 -18.61 21.70
CA ASP A 277 -0.18 -19.84 21.96
C ASP A 277 -0.50 -20.52 20.63
N VAL A 278 -0.07 -21.74 20.45
CA VAL A 278 -0.39 -22.56 19.28
C VAL A 278 -1.61 -23.40 19.59
N VAL A 279 -2.67 -23.26 18.81
CA VAL A 279 -3.99 -23.87 19.00
C VAL A 279 -4.24 -24.89 17.89
N VAL A 280 -4.75 -26.07 18.23
CA VAL A 280 -5.22 -27.03 17.23
C VAL A 280 -6.54 -26.55 16.65
N TRP A 281 -6.57 -26.38 15.34
CA TRP A 281 -7.80 -26.05 14.63
C TRP A 281 -8.67 -27.30 14.47
N SER A 282 -9.97 -27.16 14.61
CA SER A 282 -10.95 -28.24 14.40
C SER A 282 -12.09 -27.75 13.49
N ASP A 283 -12.63 -28.66 12.67
CA ASP A 283 -13.84 -28.41 11.88
C ASP A 283 -15.09 -28.29 12.75
N ASP A 284 -15.05 -28.88 13.98
CA ASP A 284 -16.09 -28.71 15.01
C ASP A 284 -15.85 -27.39 15.77
N PRO A 285 -16.76 -26.39 15.63
CA PRO A 285 -16.61 -25.09 16.28
C PRO A 285 -16.49 -25.19 17.81
N ALA A 286 -17.21 -26.11 18.46
CA ALA A 286 -17.16 -26.27 19.93
C ALA A 286 -15.77 -26.73 20.36
N GLN A 287 -15.21 -27.70 19.65
CA GLN A 287 -13.87 -28.21 19.90
C GLN A 287 -12.79 -27.17 19.64
N TYR A 288 -12.95 -26.39 18.56
CA TYR A 288 -12.04 -25.29 18.23
C TYR A 288 -12.06 -24.19 19.28
N ILE A 289 -13.25 -23.77 19.75
CA ILE A 289 -13.40 -22.77 20.82
C ILE A 289 -12.77 -23.27 22.12
N ALA A 290 -13.00 -24.55 22.51
CA ALA A 290 -12.39 -25.12 23.68
C ALA A 290 -10.86 -25.08 23.63
N SER A 291 -10.26 -25.48 22.50
CA SER A 291 -8.82 -25.39 22.27
C SER A 291 -8.31 -23.96 22.29
N ALA A 292 -9.07 -23.01 21.73
CA ALA A 292 -8.69 -21.60 21.71
C ALA A 292 -8.69 -20.96 23.11
N LEU A 293 -9.46 -21.50 24.07
CA LEU A 293 -9.54 -21.02 25.46
C LEU A 293 -8.46 -21.60 26.37
N GLU A 294 -7.68 -22.57 25.92
CA GLU A 294 -6.55 -23.06 26.73
C GLU A 294 -5.71 -21.91 27.31
N PRO A 295 -5.23 -22.05 28.57
CA PRO A 295 -5.18 -23.24 29.43
C PRO A 295 -6.42 -23.44 30.33
N ALA A 296 -7.58 -22.86 30.01
CA ALA A 296 -8.82 -23.11 30.75
C ALA A 296 -9.44 -24.43 30.29
N ASP A 297 -9.99 -25.18 31.27
CA ASP A 297 -10.73 -26.39 30.98
C ASP A 297 -12.21 -26.07 30.87
N VAL A 298 -12.78 -26.28 29.70
CA VAL A 298 -14.16 -25.95 29.36
C VAL A 298 -15.04 -27.17 29.63
N SER A 299 -16.12 -27.00 30.44
CA SER A 299 -17.04 -28.08 30.80
C SER A 299 -18.16 -28.25 29.78
N GLY A 300 -18.55 -27.20 29.09
CA GLY A 300 -19.62 -27.23 28.08
C GLY A 300 -19.65 -25.97 27.25
N ILE A 301 -20.16 -26.09 26.02
CA ILE A 301 -20.32 -24.98 25.08
C ILE A 301 -21.73 -25.09 24.49
N VAL A 302 -22.47 -23.98 24.50
CA VAL A 302 -23.73 -23.83 23.78
C VAL A 302 -23.49 -22.87 22.62
N LEU A 303 -23.62 -23.40 21.41
CA LEU A 303 -23.33 -22.65 20.17
C LEU A 303 -24.61 -22.06 19.58
N ASP A 304 -24.54 -20.82 19.16
CA ASP A 304 -25.46 -20.21 18.21
C ASP A 304 -24.67 -19.91 16.92
N GLU A 305 -24.80 -20.79 15.93
CA GLU A 305 -24.09 -20.67 14.68
C GLU A 305 -24.57 -19.51 13.81
N ASP A 306 -25.86 -19.16 13.93
CA ASP A 306 -26.48 -18.06 13.18
C ASP A 306 -25.97 -16.69 13.68
N ALA A 307 -25.95 -16.56 15.02
CA ALA A 307 -25.44 -15.35 15.67
C ALA A 307 -23.90 -15.29 15.79
N LYS A 308 -23.21 -16.38 15.45
CA LYS A 308 -21.76 -16.52 15.69
C LYS A 308 -21.39 -16.22 17.14
N SER A 309 -22.14 -16.77 18.09
CA SER A 309 -21.91 -16.63 19.53
C SER A 309 -21.85 -17.99 20.23
N ALA A 310 -21.18 -18.03 21.37
CA ALA A 310 -21.03 -19.22 22.17
C ALA A 310 -21.06 -18.88 23.66
N ASP A 311 -21.97 -19.54 24.40
CA ASP A 311 -22.00 -19.51 25.87
C ASP A 311 -21.07 -20.60 26.41
N ILE A 312 -20.10 -20.22 27.22
CA ILE A 312 -19.05 -21.12 27.71
C ILE A 312 -19.30 -21.45 29.19
N ILE A 313 -19.37 -22.73 29.50
CA ILE A 313 -19.63 -23.22 30.83
C ILE A 313 -18.33 -23.76 31.45
N PHE A 314 -18.01 -23.28 32.63
CA PHE A 314 -16.85 -23.69 33.42
C PHE A 314 -17.28 -24.38 34.72
N ALA A 315 -16.54 -25.42 35.12
CA ALA A 315 -16.81 -26.13 36.37
C ALA A 315 -16.47 -25.31 37.62
N THR A 316 -15.50 -24.39 37.52
CA THR A 316 -15.01 -23.59 38.66
C THR A 316 -14.69 -22.16 38.25
N ASN A 317 -14.74 -21.24 39.23
CA ASN A 317 -14.33 -19.85 39.01
C ASN A 317 -12.83 -19.71 38.63
N ASP A 318 -11.98 -20.65 39.00
CA ASP A 318 -10.57 -20.66 38.60
C ASP A 318 -10.44 -20.90 37.10
N GLN A 319 -11.22 -21.83 36.54
CA GLN A 319 -11.22 -22.05 35.08
C GLN A 319 -11.80 -20.86 34.31
N LEU A 320 -12.86 -20.25 34.82
CA LEU A 320 -13.40 -19.01 34.26
C LEU A 320 -12.35 -17.89 34.27
N ALA A 321 -11.64 -17.71 35.39
CA ALA A 321 -10.58 -16.70 35.48
C ALA A 321 -9.42 -16.96 34.48
N ARG A 322 -9.05 -18.23 34.26
CA ARG A 322 -8.06 -18.63 33.25
C ARG A 322 -8.55 -18.36 31.82
N ALA A 323 -9.81 -18.65 31.53
CA ALA A 323 -10.44 -18.39 30.23
C ALA A 323 -10.45 -16.90 29.90
N ILE A 324 -10.83 -16.07 30.87
CA ILE A 324 -10.79 -14.61 30.73
C ILE A 324 -9.35 -14.13 30.54
N GLY A 325 -8.44 -14.62 31.38
CA GLY A 325 -7.04 -14.20 31.38
C GLY A 325 -6.84 -12.78 31.92
N SER A 326 -5.57 -12.34 31.97
CA SER A 326 -5.23 -11.00 32.41
C SER A 326 -5.89 -9.95 31.50
N GLN A 327 -6.65 -9.04 32.07
CA GLN A 327 -7.35 -7.95 31.32
C GLN A 327 -8.25 -8.46 30.18
N GLY A 328 -8.79 -9.68 30.27
CA GLY A 328 -9.62 -10.26 29.24
C GLY A 328 -8.87 -10.66 27.95
N GLN A 329 -7.55 -10.75 27.98
CA GLN A 329 -6.75 -11.03 26.80
C GLN A 329 -6.99 -12.41 26.20
N ASN A 330 -7.15 -13.44 27.05
CA ASN A 330 -7.27 -14.80 26.56
C ASN A 330 -8.60 -15.00 25.83
N VAL A 331 -9.71 -14.58 26.41
CA VAL A 331 -11.04 -14.68 25.79
C VAL A 331 -11.15 -13.80 24.54
N ARG A 332 -10.58 -12.59 24.55
CA ARG A 332 -10.60 -11.72 23.37
C ARG A 332 -9.84 -12.34 22.20
N LEU A 333 -8.61 -12.81 22.43
CA LEU A 333 -7.83 -13.48 21.39
C LEU A 333 -8.50 -14.78 20.90
N ALA A 334 -9.16 -15.54 21.79
CA ALA A 334 -9.92 -16.71 21.40
C ALA A 334 -11.14 -16.34 20.54
N SER A 335 -11.84 -15.27 20.90
CA SER A 335 -12.95 -14.73 20.11
C SER A 335 -12.48 -14.27 18.70
N ASP A 336 -11.42 -13.49 18.66
CA ASP A 336 -10.84 -13.01 17.39
C ASP A 336 -10.34 -14.17 16.52
N LEU A 337 -9.72 -15.21 17.14
CA LEU A 337 -9.20 -16.37 16.46
C LEU A 337 -10.29 -17.25 15.85
N THR A 338 -11.36 -17.49 16.60
CA THR A 338 -12.44 -18.40 16.22
C THR A 338 -13.54 -17.72 15.41
N GLY A 339 -13.63 -16.39 15.49
CA GLY A 339 -14.71 -15.62 14.87
C GLY A 339 -16.06 -15.73 15.59
N TYR A 340 -16.09 -16.26 16.82
CA TYR A 340 -17.26 -16.35 17.67
C TYR A 340 -17.18 -15.34 18.80
N LYS A 341 -18.31 -14.71 19.12
CA LYS A 341 -18.44 -13.95 20.36
C LYS A 341 -18.55 -14.97 21.51
N LEU A 342 -17.66 -14.88 22.49
CA LEU A 342 -17.58 -15.79 23.61
C LEU A 342 -18.16 -15.10 24.86
N ASP A 343 -19.27 -15.63 25.40
CA ASP A 343 -20.01 -15.12 26.55
C ASP A 343 -19.94 -16.08 27.76
#